data_9487bbf1dc9e717bb9ca51807d006b1b
#
_entry.id   9487bbf1dc9e717bb9ca51807d006b1b
#
_cell.length_a   1.000
_cell.length_b   1.000
_cell.length_c   1.000
_cell.angle_alpha   90.00
_cell.angle_beta   90.00
_cell.angle_gamma   90.00
#
_symmetry.space_group_name_H-M   'P 1'
#
loop_
_entity.id
_entity.type
_entity.pdbx_description
1 polymer ?
#
loop_
_entity_poly.entity_id
_entity_poly.type
_entity_poly.pdbx_seq_one_letter_code
_entity_poly.pdbx_strand_id
1 'polypeptide(L)' 'MADSTEPVKIKKYANRRLYDTDSSRYVVLADLARMVRNGIEFEVVDVSSG' A
#
# COMPACT_ATOMS: atom_id res chain seq x y z
N MET A 1 10.45 -11.94 12.91
CA MET A 1 10.59 -11.65 12.64
C MET A 1 10.55 -11.54 11.91
N ALA A 2 10.42 -11.52 11.70
CA ALA A 2 10.30 -11.43 11.05
C ALA A 2 10.55 -10.96 10.33
N ASP A 3 10.73 -11.01 10.06
CA ASP A 3 10.98 -10.53 9.38
C ASP A 3 10.38 -10.06 8.49
N SER A 4 9.86 -9.61 8.58
CA SER A 4 9.10 -9.05 7.64
C SER A 4 9.83 -8.06 6.94
N THR A 5 10.63 -8.48 6.16
CA THR A 5 11.41 -7.59 5.38
C THR A 5 10.69 -7.23 4.11
N GLU A 6 9.57 -7.84 3.84
CA GLU A 6 8.87 -7.56 2.60
C GLU A 6 7.99 -6.33 2.75
N PRO A 7 8.02 -5.43 1.79
CA PRO A 7 7.17 -4.26 1.87
C PRO A 7 5.71 -4.61 1.70
N VAL A 8 4.87 -3.77 2.25
CA VAL A 8 3.43 -3.94 2.11
C VAL A 8 3.06 -3.68 0.65
N LYS A 9 2.24 -4.54 0.09
CA LYS A 9 1.84 -4.37 -1.30
C LYS A 9 0.54 -3.60 -1.37
N ILE A 10 0.59 -2.49 -2.07
CA ILE A 10 -0.58 -1.63 -2.26
C ILE A 10 -0.96 -1.72 -3.74
N LYS A 11 -2.19 -2.08 -4.01
CA LYS A 11 -2.66 -2.14 -5.39
C LYS A 11 -3.41 -0.86 -5.71
N LYS A 12 -3.03 -0.23 -6.79
CA LYS A 12 -3.68 1.00 -7.20
C LYS A 12 -4.71 0.68 -8.28
N TYR A 13 -5.94 0.97 -7.97
CA TYR A 13 -7.02 0.79 -8.94
C TYR A 13 -7.39 2.13 -9.54
N ALA A 14 -8.21 2.09 -10.57
CA ALA A 14 -8.66 3.33 -11.19
C ALA A 14 -9.39 4.17 -10.15
N ASN A 15 -9.50 5.47 -10.42
CA ASN A 15 -10.20 6.38 -9.52
C ASN A 15 -9.46 6.58 -8.21
N ARG A 16 -8.14 6.45 -8.26
CA ARG A 16 -7.31 6.75 -7.10
C ARG A 16 -7.59 5.83 -5.92
N ARG A 17 -8.08 4.64 -6.19
CA ARG A 17 -8.32 3.70 -5.12
C ARG A 17 -7.07 2.90 -4.85
N LEU A 18 -6.66 2.88 -3.62
CA LEU A 18 -5.50 2.13 -3.19
C LEU A 18 -5.94 1.05 -2.25
N TYR A 19 -5.57 -0.17 -2.53
CA TYR A 19 -5.98 -1.30 -1.72
C TYR A 19 -4.76 -1.91 -1.04
N ASP A 20 -4.81 -1.98 0.28
CA ASP A 20 -3.73 -2.56 1.06
C ASP A 20 -3.98 -4.05 1.18
N THR A 21 -3.18 -4.85 0.49
CA THR A 21 -3.37 -6.29 0.50
C THR A 21 -2.97 -6.90 1.84
N ASP A 22 -2.16 -6.19 2.60
CA ASP A 22 -1.74 -6.71 3.89
C ASP A 22 -2.85 -6.60 4.92
N SER A 23 -3.54 -5.46 4.91
CA SER A 23 -4.66 -5.25 5.83
C SER A 23 -5.98 -5.64 5.22
N SER A 24 -6.00 -5.91 3.93
CA SER A 24 -7.21 -6.28 3.20
C SER A 24 -8.24 -5.16 3.28
N ARG A 25 -7.82 -3.94 3.04
CA ARG A 25 -8.75 -2.81 3.06
C ARG A 25 -8.21 -1.68 2.22
N TYR A 26 -9.10 -0.76 1.86
CA TYR A 26 -8.69 0.38 1.07
C TYR A 26 -8.01 1.42 1.95
N VAL A 27 -7.04 2.10 1.37
CA VAL A 27 -6.33 3.17 2.07
C VAL A 27 -6.32 4.39 1.17
N VAL A 28 -5.99 5.53 1.75
CA VAL A 28 -5.87 6.77 0.99
C VAL A 28 -4.44 7.25 1.09
N LEU A 29 -4.11 8.28 0.31
CA LEU A 29 -2.74 8.77 0.30
C LEU A 29 -2.26 9.18 1.69
N ALA A 30 -3.16 9.70 2.50
CA ALA A 30 -2.79 10.10 3.84
C ALA A 30 -2.30 8.90 4.65
N ASP A 31 -2.89 7.74 4.40
CA ASP A 31 -2.46 6.53 5.09
C ASP A 31 -1.06 6.14 4.67
N LEU A 32 -0.75 6.30 3.38
CA LEU A 32 0.58 5.99 2.90
C LEU A 32 1.62 6.93 3.51
N ALA A 33 1.26 8.19 3.64
CA ALA A 33 2.16 9.15 4.25
C ALA A 33 2.44 8.76 5.69
N ARG A 34 1.43 8.26 6.38
CA ARG A 34 1.61 7.82 7.76
C ARG A 34 2.56 6.63 7.82
N MET A 35 2.44 5.72 6.86
CA MET A 35 3.33 4.58 6.80
C MET A 35 4.79 5.02 6.65
N VAL A 36 5.01 6.01 5.79
CA VAL A 36 6.36 6.51 5.59
C VAL A 36 6.90 7.08 6.90
N ARG A 37 6.07 7.81 7.62
CA ARG A 37 6.51 8.42 8.86
C ARG A 37 6.80 7.37 9.92
N ASN A 38 6.13 6.23 9.84
CA ASN A 38 6.35 5.15 10.80
C ASN A 38 7.44 4.19 10.33
N GLY A 39 8.09 4.49 9.23
CA GLY A 39 9.16 3.63 8.75
C GLY A 39 8.68 2.36 8.10
N ILE A 40 7.43 2.32 7.70
CA ILE A 40 6.88 1.14 7.05
C ILE A 40 7.11 1.27 5.55
N GLU A 41 7.68 0.25 4.96
CA GLU A 41 7.92 0.24 3.53
C GLU A 41 6.72 -0.35 2.81
N PHE A 42 6.40 0.21 1.66
CA PHE A 42 5.31 -0.32 0.86
C PHE A 42 5.65 -0.16 -0.61
N GLU A 43 4.97 -0.95 -1.42
CA GLU A 43 5.18 -0.94 -2.85
C GLU A 43 3.82 -0.76 -3.51
N VAL A 44 3.71 0.19 -4.42
CA VAL A 44 2.45 0.45 -5.10
C VAL A 44 2.50 -0.17 -6.49
N VAL A 45 1.53 -1.00 -6.79
CA VAL A 45 1.41 -1.65 -8.09
C VAL A 45 0.15 -1.17 -8.77
N ASP A 46 0.27 -0.63 -9.96
CA ASP A 46 -0.88 -0.13 -10.69
C ASP A 46 -1.53 -1.30 -11.41
N VAL A 47 -2.74 -1.63 -11.01
CA VAL A 47 -3.47 -2.74 -11.62
C VAL A 47 -4.61 -2.24 -12.49
N SER A 48 -4.69 -0.93 -12.68
CA SER A 48 -5.78 -0.37 -13.46
C SER A 48 -5.41 -0.24 -14.92
N SER A 49 -4.37 -0.84 -15.36
CA SER A 49 -3.96 -0.69 -16.74
C SER A 49 -5.05 -1.17 -17.63
N GLY A 50 -5.57 -0.32 -18.31
CA GLY A 50 -6.62 -0.68 -19.22
C GLY A 50 -6.06 -1.06 -20.54
#